data_3126b5c0d1b667765f0ca360514bb48a
#
_entry.id   3126b5c0d1b667765f0ca360514bb48a
#
_cell.length_a   1.000
_cell.length_b   1.000
_cell.length_c   1.000
_cell.angle_alpha   90.00
_cell.angle_beta   90.00
_cell.angle_gamma   90.00
#
_symmetry.space_group_name_H-M   'P 1'
#
loop_
_entity.id
_entity.type
_entity.pdbx_description
1 polymer ?
#
loop_
_entity_poly.entity_id
_entity_poly.type
_entity_poly.pdbx_seq_one_letter_code
_entity_poly.pdbx_strand_id
1 'polypeptide(L)'
;SNIVAGSQAIQEATAQFRGSNCFEERRGFMGNEEKKNITIADVAEALGVSKTTVSRAISGKGRIGQETRDRVLKYIEEHDYKPNVIAKGLAQSKTYNLCVVMPGEYDVVDLTFFQECLFGIQEIAGIMEYDILLSICKNNDISSLERIISNRKVDGVILMRTFVEDRQIEYLQEKKVPFVTIGSSNYTGVIQIDHNHKSACKELTSIILMKGMKRIALIGGDENHVVTQSRLRGFREAYEKMGEVIDPTMLFLNLDNHVVIDKIVEEVLERKAECILCMDDAVCSRVLKKLREKNVKVPKDIRVASFYNSSVLENNVPSITSLSFDAKELGMVACKTVLDVIEGAEVETRTLLPYEVVLKESTK
;
A
#
# COMPACT_ATOMS: atom_id res chain seq x y z
N SER A 1 -17.69 -32.45 0.14
CA SER A 1 -16.73 -33.54 -0.16
C SER A 1 -15.42 -33.05 -0.85
N ASN A 2 -15.39 -31.86 -1.41
CA ASN A 2 -14.21 -31.33 -2.11
C ASN A 2 -13.19 -30.57 -1.21
N ILE A 3 -13.54 -30.26 0.02
CA ILE A 3 -12.64 -29.55 0.96
C ILE A 3 -11.65 -30.55 1.62
N VAL A 4 -12.06 -31.81 1.81
CA VAL A 4 -11.21 -32.85 2.40
C VAL A 4 -10.13 -33.34 1.44
N ALA A 5 -10.40 -33.36 0.13
CA ALA A 5 -9.44 -33.74 -0.89
C ALA A 5 -8.31 -32.71 -1.07
N GLY A 6 -8.57 -31.41 -0.88
CA GLY A 6 -7.55 -30.37 -0.93
C GLY A 6 -6.56 -30.41 0.25
N SER A 7 -7.03 -30.77 1.44
CA SER A 7 -6.18 -30.89 2.63
C SER A 7 -5.26 -32.10 2.58
N GLN A 8 -5.70 -33.21 2.00
CA GLN A 8 -4.87 -34.41 1.80
C GLN A 8 -3.78 -34.18 0.76
N ALA A 9 -4.08 -33.52 -0.36
CA ALA A 9 -3.10 -33.19 -1.39
C ALA A 9 -1.97 -32.26 -0.88
N ILE A 10 -2.29 -31.33 0.01
CA ILE A 10 -1.28 -30.44 0.63
C ILE A 10 -0.42 -31.23 1.65
N GLN A 11 -1.00 -32.16 2.40
CA GLN A 11 -0.24 -33.01 3.32
C GLN A 11 0.66 -34.01 2.61
N GLU A 12 0.23 -34.59 1.50
CA GLU A 12 1.04 -35.48 0.67
C GLU A 12 2.18 -34.74 -0.04
N ALA A 13 1.94 -33.50 -0.55
CA ALA A 13 2.99 -32.66 -1.11
C ALA A 13 4.05 -32.28 -0.06
N THR A 14 3.63 -32.00 1.18
CA THR A 14 4.54 -31.65 2.29
C THR A 14 5.34 -32.89 2.78
N ALA A 15 4.76 -34.09 2.72
CA ALA A 15 5.42 -35.33 3.06
C ALA A 15 6.45 -35.74 1.97
N GLN A 16 6.13 -35.51 0.71
CA GLN A 16 7.03 -35.81 -0.43
C GLN A 16 8.27 -34.88 -0.43
N PHE A 17 8.13 -33.64 0.07
CA PHE A 17 9.26 -32.70 0.26
C PHE A 17 10.17 -33.08 1.44
N ARG A 18 9.67 -33.84 2.42
CA ARG A 18 10.48 -34.35 3.57
C ARG A 18 11.22 -35.63 3.30
N GLY A 19 10.88 -36.36 2.23
CA GLY A 19 11.43 -37.69 1.90
C GLY A 19 12.48 -37.73 0.79
N SER A 20 12.69 -36.66 0.06
CA SER A 20 13.73 -36.61 -0.98
C SER A 20 15.04 -36.10 -0.39
N ASN A 21 15.94 -37.06 -0.10
CA ASN A 21 17.36 -36.84 0.15
C ASN A 21 18.02 -36.26 -1.11
N CYS A 22 17.70 -34.98 -1.46
CA CYS A 22 18.29 -34.25 -2.57
C CYS A 22 19.68 -33.66 -2.20
N PHE A 23 20.24 -34.06 -1.05
CA PHE A 23 21.53 -33.55 -0.56
C PHE A 23 22.73 -34.42 -0.89
N GLU A 24 22.55 -35.66 -1.37
CA GLU A 24 23.69 -36.55 -1.61
C GLU A 24 24.20 -36.63 -3.07
N GLU A 25 23.44 -36.22 -4.07
CA GLU A 25 23.87 -36.32 -5.49
C GLU A 25 24.60 -35.12 -6.09
N ARG A 26 24.82 -34.04 -5.31
CA ARG A 26 25.57 -32.84 -5.79
C ARG A 26 27.01 -32.72 -5.28
N ARG A 27 27.60 -33.81 -4.78
CA ARG A 27 29.04 -33.82 -4.38
C ARG A 27 30.03 -34.05 -5.52
N GLY A 28 29.58 -34.09 -6.76
CA GLY A 28 30.41 -34.53 -7.89
C GLY A 28 30.82 -33.45 -8.91
N PHE A 29 30.41 -32.18 -8.79
CA PHE A 29 30.85 -31.17 -9.75
C PHE A 29 30.88 -29.79 -9.05
N MET A 30 32.02 -29.35 -8.71
CA MET A 30 32.62 -28.01 -8.70
C MET A 30 33.68 -27.94 -7.60
N GLY A 31 34.92 -28.00 -7.99
CA GLY A 31 35.99 -27.35 -7.24
C GLY A 31 35.74 -25.84 -7.27
N ASN A 32 34.84 -25.36 -6.42
CA ASN A 32 34.74 -23.94 -6.11
C ASN A 32 35.79 -23.67 -5.04
N GLU A 33 36.87 -23.02 -5.40
CA GLU A 33 37.57 -22.20 -4.42
C GLU A 33 36.52 -21.33 -3.74
N GLU A 34 36.19 -21.58 -2.47
CA GLU A 34 35.40 -20.68 -1.65
C GLU A 34 36.11 -19.30 -1.71
N LYS A 35 35.61 -18.40 -2.51
CA LYS A 35 36.00 -16.97 -2.45
C LYS A 35 35.69 -16.52 -1.03
N LYS A 36 36.71 -16.55 -0.18
CA LYS A 36 36.64 -16.09 1.20
C LYS A 36 36.13 -14.66 1.15
N ASN A 37 34.92 -14.42 1.59
CA ASN A 37 34.35 -13.08 1.60
C ASN A 37 35.28 -12.17 2.44
N ILE A 38 35.91 -11.23 1.77
CA ILE A 38 36.80 -10.25 2.41
C ILE A 38 36.00 -9.49 3.45
N THR A 39 36.56 -9.35 4.65
CA THR A 39 35.93 -8.61 5.76
C THR A 39 36.59 -7.25 5.93
N ILE A 40 35.94 -6.34 6.68
CA ILE A 40 36.54 -5.05 7.06
C ILE A 40 37.89 -5.22 7.80
N ALA A 41 38.07 -6.37 8.49
CA ALA A 41 39.30 -6.71 9.16
C ALA A 41 40.43 -6.99 8.18
N ASP A 42 40.13 -7.77 7.13
CA ASP A 42 41.10 -8.11 6.08
C ASP A 42 41.53 -6.86 5.30
N VAL A 43 40.57 -5.95 4.99
CA VAL A 43 40.89 -4.63 4.38
C VAL A 43 41.80 -3.78 5.29
N ALA A 44 41.48 -3.74 6.57
CA ALA A 44 42.26 -2.97 7.55
C ALA A 44 43.69 -3.52 7.67
N GLU A 45 43.86 -4.84 7.74
CA GLU A 45 45.14 -5.52 7.81
C GLU A 45 45.97 -5.30 6.53
N ALA A 46 45.37 -5.51 5.35
CA ALA A 46 46.02 -5.35 4.06
C ALA A 46 46.55 -3.91 3.82
N LEU A 47 45.86 -2.91 4.35
CA LEU A 47 46.23 -1.51 4.19
C LEU A 47 47.02 -0.92 5.38
N GLY A 48 47.24 -1.70 6.46
CA GLY A 48 47.93 -1.25 7.66
C GLY A 48 47.19 -0.14 8.41
N VAL A 49 45.85 -0.14 8.39
CA VAL A 49 45.02 0.87 9.05
C VAL A 49 44.04 0.23 10.05
N SER A 50 43.40 1.04 10.90
CA SER A 50 42.36 0.50 11.81
C SER A 50 41.06 0.22 11.08
N LYS A 51 40.24 -0.73 11.60
CA LYS A 51 38.86 -0.97 11.13
C LYS A 51 38.03 0.30 11.13
N THR A 52 38.23 1.16 12.12
CA THR A 52 37.57 2.47 12.22
C THR A 52 37.97 3.39 11.07
N THR A 53 39.27 3.35 10.66
CA THR A 53 39.73 4.13 9.50
C THR A 53 39.11 3.66 8.21
N VAL A 54 39.00 2.34 7.98
CA VAL A 54 38.30 1.75 6.82
C VAL A 54 36.83 2.18 6.83
N SER A 55 36.13 2.02 7.95
CA SER A 55 34.72 2.42 8.10
C SER A 55 34.50 3.91 7.82
N ARG A 56 35.39 4.79 8.28
CA ARG A 56 35.32 6.23 7.99
C ARG A 56 35.60 6.55 6.51
N ALA A 57 36.52 5.83 5.88
CA ALA A 57 36.79 5.99 4.47
C ALA A 57 35.56 5.68 3.61
N ILE A 58 34.87 4.58 3.93
CA ILE A 58 33.65 4.13 3.24
C ILE A 58 32.49 5.10 3.49
N SER A 59 32.24 5.45 4.75
CA SER A 59 31.08 6.28 5.12
C SER A 59 31.23 7.76 4.78
N GLY A 60 32.43 8.22 4.49
CA GLY A 60 32.73 9.64 4.29
C GLY A 60 32.63 10.49 5.56
N LYS A 61 32.30 9.91 6.71
CA LYS A 61 32.11 10.59 7.98
C LYS A 61 33.37 10.54 8.83
N GLY A 62 33.72 11.66 9.50
CA GLY A 62 34.88 11.79 10.38
C GLY A 62 36.14 12.29 9.65
N ARG A 63 37.19 12.66 10.47
CA ARG A 63 38.46 13.14 9.93
C ARG A 63 39.33 11.96 9.50
N ILE A 64 39.64 11.92 8.21
CA ILE A 64 40.58 11.00 7.58
C ILE A 64 41.33 11.75 6.48
N GLY A 65 42.62 11.50 6.32
CA GLY A 65 43.40 12.09 5.23
C GLY A 65 42.92 11.60 3.87
N GLN A 66 42.87 12.51 2.88
CA GLN A 66 42.38 12.19 1.53
C GLN A 66 43.15 11.01 0.91
N GLU A 67 44.47 10.99 1.02
CA GLU A 67 45.31 9.90 0.52
C GLU A 67 44.95 8.55 1.12
N THR A 68 44.69 8.50 2.44
CA THR A 68 44.27 7.25 3.12
C THR A 68 42.88 6.81 2.62
N ARG A 69 41.99 7.78 2.42
CA ARG A 69 40.63 7.50 1.88
C ARG A 69 40.69 6.90 0.50
N ASP A 70 41.48 7.51 -0.38
CA ASP A 70 41.61 7.06 -1.77
C ASP A 70 42.23 5.66 -1.86
N ARG A 71 43.23 5.36 -1.02
CA ARG A 71 43.85 4.04 -0.89
C ARG A 71 42.81 2.99 -0.45
N VAL A 72 41.95 3.31 0.53
CA VAL A 72 40.91 2.38 1.01
C VAL A 72 39.88 2.14 -0.07
N LEU A 73 39.38 3.19 -0.71
CA LEU A 73 38.34 3.08 -1.75
C LEU A 73 38.86 2.28 -2.95
N LYS A 74 40.09 2.52 -3.37
CA LYS A 74 40.73 1.77 -4.45
C LYS A 74 40.86 0.28 -4.13
N TYR A 75 41.30 -0.06 -2.92
CA TYR A 75 41.42 -1.45 -2.49
C TYR A 75 40.08 -2.18 -2.46
N ILE A 76 39.01 -1.48 -2.00
CA ILE A 76 37.63 -1.99 -1.98
C ILE A 76 37.14 -2.29 -3.37
N GLU A 77 37.39 -1.39 -4.34
CA GLU A 77 37.01 -1.57 -5.73
C GLU A 77 37.75 -2.73 -6.40
N GLU A 78 39.07 -2.80 -6.21
CA GLU A 78 39.93 -3.87 -6.77
C GLU A 78 39.58 -5.27 -6.26
N HIS A 79 39.03 -5.36 -5.05
CA HIS A 79 38.73 -6.65 -4.38
C HIS A 79 37.24 -6.94 -4.28
N ASP A 80 36.37 -6.15 -4.93
CA ASP A 80 34.88 -6.27 -4.83
C ASP A 80 34.39 -6.43 -3.39
N TYR A 81 35.04 -5.69 -2.45
CA TYR A 81 34.63 -5.71 -1.06
C TYR A 81 33.33 -4.94 -0.88
N LYS A 82 32.28 -5.62 -0.42
CA LYS A 82 31.01 -5.00 -0.03
C LYS A 82 30.89 -4.96 1.49
N PRO A 83 30.65 -3.79 2.08
CA PRO A 83 30.40 -3.68 3.52
C PRO A 83 29.29 -4.62 3.94
N ASN A 84 29.48 -5.38 5.01
CA ASN A 84 28.44 -6.24 5.54
C ASN A 84 27.33 -5.36 6.16
N VAL A 85 26.17 -5.33 5.49
CA VAL A 85 25.00 -4.52 5.92
C VAL A 85 24.55 -4.93 7.33
N ILE A 86 24.62 -6.23 7.67
CA ILE A 86 24.26 -6.72 9.01
C ILE A 86 25.23 -6.14 10.07
N ALA A 87 26.53 -6.12 9.80
CA ALA A 87 27.51 -5.55 10.72
C ALA A 87 27.35 -4.02 10.84
N LYS A 88 27.03 -3.32 9.76
CA LYS A 88 26.69 -1.89 9.73
C LYS A 88 25.45 -1.63 10.58
N GLY A 89 24.39 -2.44 10.37
CA GLY A 89 23.13 -2.33 11.11
C GLY A 89 23.31 -2.57 12.60
N LEU A 90 24.06 -3.61 12.99
CA LEU A 90 24.36 -3.90 14.40
C LEU A 90 25.06 -2.74 15.10
N ALA A 91 26.04 -2.13 14.42
CA ALA A 91 26.77 -0.98 14.96
C ALA A 91 25.92 0.28 15.10
N GLN A 92 24.86 0.41 14.30
CA GLN A 92 23.96 1.57 14.28
C GLN A 92 22.61 1.29 14.95
N SER A 93 22.40 0.08 15.46
CA SER A 93 21.11 -0.39 16.01
C SER A 93 19.96 -0.23 15.02
N LYS A 94 20.23 -0.42 13.71
CA LYS A 94 19.28 -0.36 12.61
C LYS A 94 19.21 -1.68 11.87
N THR A 95 18.03 -1.99 11.36
CA THR A 95 17.80 -3.18 10.52
C THR A 95 17.88 -2.87 9.03
N TYR A 96 17.70 -1.60 8.64
CA TYR A 96 17.51 -1.14 7.27
C TYR A 96 16.34 -1.81 6.58
N ASN A 97 15.33 -2.20 7.36
CA ASN A 97 14.07 -2.74 6.86
C ASN A 97 12.90 -1.87 7.28
N LEU A 98 11.94 -1.66 6.39
CA LEU A 98 10.62 -1.12 6.67
C LEU A 98 9.56 -2.22 6.56
N CYS A 99 8.59 -2.21 7.46
CA CYS A 99 7.39 -3.03 7.30
C CYS A 99 6.32 -2.25 6.56
N VAL A 100 5.83 -2.79 5.45
CA VAL A 100 4.63 -2.30 4.79
C VAL A 100 3.48 -3.24 5.10
N VAL A 101 2.44 -2.72 5.77
CA VAL A 101 1.26 -3.50 6.12
C VAL A 101 0.20 -3.28 5.07
N MET A 102 -0.05 -4.32 4.27
CA MET A 102 -1.08 -4.33 3.23
C MET A 102 -2.36 -4.99 3.71
N PRO A 103 -3.53 -4.51 3.25
CA PRO A 103 -4.79 -5.21 3.44
C PRO A 103 -4.74 -6.58 2.76
N GLY A 104 -5.37 -7.58 3.37
CA GLY A 104 -5.37 -8.97 2.89
C GLY A 104 -6.75 -9.54 2.59
N GLU A 105 -7.75 -8.70 2.42
CA GLU A 105 -9.09 -9.09 1.96
C GLU A 105 -9.05 -9.49 0.48
N TYR A 106 -9.98 -10.35 0.06
CA TYR A 106 -9.93 -11.05 -1.23
C TYR A 106 -9.78 -10.17 -2.47
N ASP A 107 -10.26 -8.94 -2.40
CA ASP A 107 -10.33 -8.03 -3.54
C ASP A 107 -9.19 -7.04 -3.63
N VAL A 108 -8.30 -7.06 -2.65
CA VAL A 108 -7.16 -6.13 -2.59
C VAL A 108 -6.12 -6.42 -3.68
N VAL A 109 -6.04 -7.68 -4.12
CA VAL A 109 -5.12 -8.06 -5.22
C VAL A 109 -5.50 -7.36 -6.53
N ASP A 110 -6.78 -7.02 -6.69
CA ASP A 110 -7.30 -6.32 -7.86
C ASP A 110 -7.24 -4.79 -7.75
N LEU A 111 -6.92 -4.25 -6.55
CA LEU A 111 -6.84 -2.81 -6.33
C LEU A 111 -5.46 -2.28 -6.74
N THR A 112 -5.39 -1.65 -7.90
CA THR A 112 -4.19 -1.02 -8.46
C THR A 112 -3.60 0.04 -7.52
N PHE A 113 -4.44 0.70 -6.71
CA PHE A 113 -4.02 1.69 -5.71
C PHE A 113 -2.90 1.18 -4.80
N PHE A 114 -3.07 0.01 -4.18
CA PHE A 114 -2.07 -0.53 -3.25
C PHE A 114 -0.78 -0.94 -3.94
N GLN A 115 -0.87 -1.42 -5.19
CA GLN A 115 0.31 -1.77 -6.00
C GLN A 115 1.11 -0.53 -6.37
N GLU A 116 0.46 0.53 -6.82
CA GLU A 116 1.11 1.79 -7.16
C GLU A 116 1.76 2.45 -5.93
N CYS A 117 1.06 2.48 -4.78
CA CYS A 117 1.66 2.92 -3.52
C CYS A 117 2.90 2.11 -3.18
N LEU A 118 2.84 0.77 -3.28
CA LEU A 118 3.97 -0.10 -2.98
C LEU A 118 5.16 0.17 -3.90
N PHE A 119 4.94 0.44 -5.19
CA PHE A 119 6.00 0.83 -6.12
C PHE A 119 6.64 2.16 -5.72
N GLY A 120 5.84 3.16 -5.31
CA GLY A 120 6.36 4.42 -4.79
C GLY A 120 7.19 4.23 -3.51
N ILE A 121 6.71 3.42 -2.58
CA ILE A 121 7.45 3.07 -1.35
C ILE A 121 8.78 2.40 -1.70
N GLN A 122 8.76 1.40 -2.59
CA GLN A 122 9.96 0.64 -2.98
C GLN A 122 11.00 1.54 -3.66
N GLU A 123 10.58 2.50 -4.48
CA GLU A 123 11.48 3.43 -5.16
C GLU A 123 12.29 4.27 -4.16
N ILE A 124 11.61 4.87 -3.17
CA ILE A 124 12.28 5.68 -2.14
C ILE A 124 13.10 4.80 -1.18
N ALA A 125 12.58 3.66 -0.76
CA ALA A 125 13.29 2.72 0.11
C ALA A 125 14.61 2.28 -0.53
N GLY A 126 14.60 1.91 -1.82
CA GLY A 126 15.80 1.52 -2.56
C GLY A 126 16.85 2.62 -2.65
N ILE A 127 16.45 3.87 -2.90
CA ILE A 127 17.36 5.04 -2.90
C ILE A 127 18.01 5.23 -1.52
N MET A 128 17.27 4.96 -0.46
CA MET A 128 17.70 5.14 0.93
C MET A 128 18.36 3.89 1.54
N GLU A 129 18.67 2.86 0.75
CA GLU A 129 19.26 1.59 1.16
C GLU A 129 18.40 0.82 2.19
N TYR A 130 17.06 0.92 2.11
CA TYR A 130 16.12 0.15 2.92
C TYR A 130 15.45 -0.94 2.11
N ASP A 131 15.28 -2.11 2.73
CA ASP A 131 14.47 -3.21 2.18
C ASP A 131 13.04 -3.16 2.72
N ILE A 132 12.10 -3.73 1.96
CA ILE A 132 10.68 -3.78 2.33
C ILE A 132 10.31 -5.19 2.79
N LEU A 133 9.79 -5.28 4.01
CA LEU A 133 9.17 -6.47 4.57
C LEU A 133 7.64 -6.32 4.49
N LEU A 134 7.01 -7.12 3.63
CA LEU A 134 5.56 -7.08 3.46
C LEU A 134 4.85 -7.87 4.55
N SER A 135 3.88 -7.26 5.22
CA SER A 135 2.96 -7.89 6.16
C SER A 135 1.53 -7.77 5.64
N ILE A 136 0.80 -8.87 5.63
CA ILE A 136 -0.59 -8.90 5.20
C ILE A 136 -1.49 -8.90 6.43
N CYS A 137 -2.38 -7.93 6.53
CA CYS A 137 -3.37 -7.81 7.59
C CYS A 137 -4.78 -8.05 7.04
N LYS A 138 -5.54 -8.94 7.71
CA LYS A 138 -6.95 -9.20 7.40
C LYS A 138 -7.79 -8.82 8.62
N ASN A 139 -8.90 -8.15 8.39
CA ASN A 139 -9.88 -7.84 9.45
C ASN A 139 -9.23 -7.27 10.72
N ASN A 140 -8.27 -6.35 10.57
CA ASN A 140 -7.57 -5.72 11.70
C ASN A 140 -6.81 -6.72 12.61
N ASP A 141 -6.38 -7.88 12.07
CA ASP A 141 -5.51 -8.84 12.76
C ASP A 141 -4.07 -8.33 12.78
N ILE A 142 -3.49 -8.23 13.97
CA ILE A 142 -2.13 -7.70 14.18
C ILE A 142 -1.06 -8.77 14.40
N SER A 143 -1.42 -10.06 14.37
CA SER A 143 -0.50 -11.16 14.75
C SER A 143 0.80 -11.18 13.93
N SER A 144 0.72 -10.89 12.64
CA SER A 144 1.92 -10.80 11.78
C SER A 144 2.77 -9.59 12.14
N LEU A 145 2.16 -8.44 12.39
CA LEU A 145 2.83 -7.22 12.81
C LEU A 145 3.51 -7.39 14.18
N GLU A 146 2.80 -7.98 15.15
CA GLU A 146 3.35 -8.30 16.47
C GLU A 146 4.61 -9.15 16.38
N ARG A 147 4.60 -10.21 15.55
CA ARG A 147 5.76 -11.07 15.32
C ARG A 147 6.94 -10.31 14.71
N ILE A 148 6.69 -9.39 13.80
CA ILE A 148 7.74 -8.60 13.14
C ILE A 148 8.38 -7.63 14.13
N ILE A 149 7.57 -6.90 14.90
CA ILE A 149 8.02 -5.89 15.86
C ILE A 149 8.72 -6.56 17.06
N SER A 150 8.14 -7.63 17.63
CA SER A 150 8.75 -8.36 18.77
C SER A 150 10.13 -8.92 18.43
N ASN A 151 10.34 -9.33 17.18
CA ASN A 151 11.63 -9.82 16.69
C ASN A 151 12.58 -8.70 16.20
N ARG A 152 12.22 -7.43 16.37
CA ARG A 152 13.03 -6.27 15.97
C ARG A 152 13.53 -6.37 14.51
N LYS A 153 12.64 -6.74 13.58
CA LYS A 153 13.02 -6.97 12.18
C LYS A 153 12.98 -5.71 11.31
N VAL A 154 12.41 -4.62 11.82
CA VAL A 154 12.18 -3.39 11.05
C VAL A 154 12.44 -2.16 11.91
N ASP A 155 12.81 -1.06 11.26
CA ASP A 155 13.07 0.23 11.90
C ASP A 155 11.81 1.11 11.94
N GLY A 156 10.86 0.87 11.04
CA GLY A 156 9.60 1.59 10.98
C GLY A 156 8.53 0.85 10.19
N VAL A 157 7.30 1.38 10.23
CA VAL A 157 6.12 0.76 9.65
C VAL A 157 5.34 1.76 8.81
N ILE A 158 4.83 1.31 7.66
CA ILE A 158 3.87 2.03 6.83
C ILE A 158 2.58 1.23 6.82
N LEU A 159 1.49 1.79 7.35
CA LEU A 159 0.16 1.20 7.31
C LEU A 159 -0.57 1.69 6.05
N MET A 160 -0.94 0.80 5.14
CA MET A 160 -1.57 1.18 3.87
C MET A 160 -3.10 1.32 3.93
N ARG A 161 -3.69 1.04 5.09
CA ARG A 161 -5.11 1.23 5.38
C ARG A 161 -5.28 1.61 6.84
N THR A 162 -6.31 2.40 7.13
CA THR A 162 -6.68 2.79 8.49
C THR A 162 -8.12 2.36 8.80
N PHE A 163 -8.32 1.87 10.03
CA PHE A 163 -9.62 1.51 10.55
C PHE A 163 -10.15 2.59 11.50
N VAL A 164 -11.47 2.61 11.71
CA VAL A 164 -12.11 3.50 12.70
C VAL A 164 -11.62 3.14 14.10
N GLU A 165 -11.62 1.83 14.41
CA GLU A 165 -10.95 1.24 15.57
C GLU A 165 -9.75 0.45 15.06
N ASP A 166 -8.53 0.96 15.28
CA ASP A 166 -7.31 0.47 14.61
C ASP A 166 -6.32 -0.14 15.61
N ARG A 167 -6.36 -1.45 15.74
CA ARG A 167 -5.47 -2.21 16.62
C ARG A 167 -4.00 -2.11 16.22
N GLN A 168 -3.71 -1.85 14.93
CA GLN A 168 -2.33 -1.69 14.46
C GLN A 168 -1.74 -0.38 14.99
N ILE A 169 -2.51 0.71 14.90
CA ILE A 169 -2.11 2.02 15.42
C ILE A 169 -1.92 1.95 16.93
N GLU A 170 -2.89 1.38 17.67
CA GLU A 170 -2.80 1.22 19.12
C GLU A 170 -1.53 0.47 19.53
N TYR A 171 -1.26 -0.66 18.87
CA TYR A 171 -0.07 -1.48 19.14
C TYR A 171 1.22 -0.73 18.83
N LEU A 172 1.33 -0.05 17.68
CA LEU A 172 2.54 0.68 17.30
C LEU A 172 2.81 1.87 18.23
N GLN A 173 1.77 2.57 18.68
CA GLN A 173 1.88 3.64 19.67
C GLN A 173 2.32 3.10 21.04
N GLU A 174 1.74 1.98 21.51
CA GLU A 174 2.16 1.31 22.75
C GLU A 174 3.64 0.91 22.71
N LYS A 175 4.09 0.32 21.61
CA LYS A 175 5.48 -0.14 21.43
C LYS A 175 6.45 0.98 21.05
N LYS A 176 5.96 2.20 20.81
CA LYS A 176 6.74 3.38 20.38
C LYS A 176 7.56 3.09 19.12
N VAL A 177 6.98 2.37 18.18
CA VAL A 177 7.59 2.08 16.89
C VAL A 177 7.36 3.28 15.96
N PRO A 178 8.38 3.78 15.23
CA PRO A 178 8.17 4.78 14.17
C PRO A 178 7.20 4.27 13.11
N PHE A 179 6.14 5.02 12.82
CA PHE A 179 5.20 4.63 11.77
C PHE A 179 4.48 5.82 11.15
N VAL A 180 3.98 5.61 9.95
CA VAL A 180 3.07 6.53 9.24
C VAL A 180 1.89 5.75 8.68
N THR A 181 0.78 6.45 8.41
CA THR A 181 -0.39 5.87 7.75
C THR A 181 -0.56 6.46 6.35
N ILE A 182 -0.85 5.60 5.39
CA ILE A 182 -1.46 6.00 4.12
C ILE A 182 -2.97 5.98 4.35
N GLY A 183 -3.55 7.17 4.36
CA GLY A 183 -4.92 7.42 4.76
C GLY A 183 -5.02 8.18 6.07
N SER A 184 -6.13 8.89 6.24
CA SER A 184 -6.45 9.62 7.47
C SER A 184 -6.73 8.68 8.63
N SER A 185 -6.48 9.14 9.85
CA SER A 185 -6.73 8.41 11.09
C SER A 185 -7.45 9.30 12.09
N ASN A 186 -8.25 8.68 12.98
CA ASN A 186 -8.91 9.37 14.09
C ASN A 186 -8.05 9.40 15.36
N TYR A 187 -6.90 8.73 15.37
CA TYR A 187 -6.01 8.64 16.52
C TYR A 187 -5.09 9.87 16.60
N THR A 188 -4.89 10.35 17.83
CA THR A 188 -4.01 11.50 18.11
C THR A 188 -2.54 11.11 17.94
N GLY A 189 -1.72 12.04 17.42
CA GLY A 189 -0.28 11.83 17.29
C GLY A 189 0.15 10.90 16.16
N VAL A 190 -0.77 10.50 15.28
CA VAL A 190 -0.47 9.69 14.09
C VAL A 190 -0.05 10.60 12.95
N ILE A 191 1.05 10.27 12.30
CA ILE A 191 1.51 10.94 11.08
C ILE A 191 0.79 10.33 9.90
N GLN A 192 0.04 11.18 9.18
CA GLN A 192 -0.93 10.79 8.16
C GLN A 192 -0.56 11.39 6.80
N ILE A 193 -0.44 10.55 5.80
CA ILE A 193 -0.24 10.94 4.41
C ILE A 193 -1.46 10.46 3.63
N ASP A 194 -2.22 11.37 3.03
CA ASP A 194 -3.50 11.04 2.40
C ASP A 194 -3.83 12.00 1.27
N HIS A 195 -4.87 11.69 0.52
CA HIS A 195 -5.56 12.63 -0.36
C HIS A 195 -6.78 13.21 0.37
N ASN A 196 -7.23 14.39 -0.06
CA ASN A 196 -8.45 14.98 0.52
C ASN A 196 -9.71 14.31 -0.04
N HIS A 197 -9.93 13.03 0.34
CA HIS A 197 -11.07 12.24 -0.13
C HIS A 197 -12.41 12.89 0.12
N LYS A 198 -12.58 13.56 1.27
CA LYS A 198 -13.84 14.26 1.58
C LYS A 198 -14.13 15.38 0.56
N SER A 199 -13.15 16.25 0.28
CA SER A 199 -13.33 17.34 -0.68
C SER A 199 -13.50 16.82 -2.10
N ALA A 200 -12.73 15.81 -2.51
CA ALA A 200 -12.82 15.21 -3.83
C ALA A 200 -14.19 14.57 -4.07
N CYS A 201 -14.68 13.77 -3.13
CA CYS A 201 -16.01 13.16 -3.24
C CYS A 201 -17.16 14.18 -3.21
N LYS A 202 -17.02 15.24 -2.38
CA LYS A 202 -17.96 16.35 -2.37
C LYS A 202 -18.02 17.06 -3.73
N GLU A 203 -16.87 17.34 -4.33
CA GLU A 203 -16.79 18.01 -5.62
C GLU A 203 -17.42 17.17 -6.75
N LEU A 204 -17.00 15.92 -6.90
CA LEU A 204 -17.58 15.04 -7.93
C LEU A 204 -19.09 14.85 -7.74
N THR A 205 -19.55 14.63 -6.53
CA THR A 205 -20.98 14.48 -6.23
C THR A 205 -21.74 15.77 -6.54
N SER A 206 -21.19 16.94 -6.21
CA SER A 206 -21.81 18.23 -6.53
C SER A 206 -21.94 18.44 -8.05
N ILE A 207 -20.93 18.04 -8.83
CA ILE A 207 -20.98 18.12 -10.30
C ILE A 207 -22.10 17.22 -10.84
N ILE A 208 -22.25 16.00 -10.32
CA ILE A 208 -23.32 15.07 -10.72
C ILE A 208 -24.70 15.67 -10.40
N LEU A 209 -24.88 16.23 -9.21
CA LEU A 209 -26.12 16.89 -8.79
C LEU A 209 -26.43 18.12 -9.66
N MET A 210 -25.44 18.97 -9.99
CA MET A 210 -25.60 20.12 -10.88
C MET A 210 -26.01 19.73 -12.30
N LYS A 211 -25.68 18.53 -12.76
CA LYS A 211 -26.16 17.96 -14.03
C LYS A 211 -27.62 17.48 -13.96
N GLY A 212 -28.30 17.66 -12.83
CA GLY A 212 -29.70 17.29 -12.62
C GLY A 212 -29.93 15.87 -12.15
N MET A 213 -28.86 15.08 -11.92
CA MET A 213 -28.96 13.72 -11.42
C MET A 213 -29.09 13.71 -9.90
N LYS A 214 -30.31 13.63 -9.37
CA LYS A 214 -30.60 13.73 -7.93
C LYS A 214 -30.73 12.37 -7.25
N ARG A 215 -31.15 11.34 -7.97
CA ARG A 215 -31.29 9.99 -7.44
C ARG A 215 -30.02 9.19 -7.71
N ILE A 216 -29.01 9.40 -6.86
CA ILE A 216 -27.69 8.74 -6.98
C ILE A 216 -27.68 7.52 -6.06
N ALA A 217 -27.43 6.33 -6.62
CA ALA A 217 -27.12 5.14 -5.83
C ALA A 217 -25.63 5.12 -5.51
N LEU A 218 -25.28 5.14 -4.23
CA LEU A 218 -23.88 5.00 -3.76
C LEU A 218 -23.63 3.55 -3.39
N ILE A 219 -22.64 2.92 -4.04
CA ILE A 219 -22.37 1.47 -3.89
C ILE A 219 -20.94 1.22 -3.46
N GLY A 220 -20.76 0.38 -2.43
CA GLY A 220 -19.48 -0.09 -1.92
C GLY A 220 -18.97 0.65 -0.69
N GLY A 221 -17.79 0.25 -0.24
CA GLY A 221 -17.15 0.77 0.96
C GLY A 221 -17.58 0.04 2.24
N ASP A 222 -16.60 -0.18 3.11
CA ASP A 222 -16.80 -0.68 4.48
C ASP A 222 -16.68 0.50 5.44
N GLU A 223 -17.72 0.75 6.23
CA GLU A 223 -17.77 1.88 7.18
C GLU A 223 -16.77 1.75 8.34
N ASN A 224 -16.16 0.58 8.52
CA ASN A 224 -15.03 0.40 9.44
C ASN A 224 -13.72 1.02 8.91
N HIS A 225 -13.65 1.38 7.64
CA HIS A 225 -12.50 2.05 7.05
C HIS A 225 -12.65 3.57 7.10
N VAL A 226 -11.63 4.29 7.57
CA VAL A 226 -11.66 5.76 7.68
C VAL A 226 -11.86 6.44 6.31
N VAL A 227 -11.29 5.87 5.24
CA VAL A 227 -11.49 6.38 3.87
C VAL A 227 -12.94 6.33 3.44
N THR A 228 -13.69 5.27 3.79
CA THR A 228 -15.13 5.16 3.51
C THR A 228 -15.91 6.24 4.25
N GLN A 229 -15.60 6.47 5.53
CA GLN A 229 -16.21 7.55 6.32
C GLN A 229 -15.95 8.93 5.67
N SER A 230 -14.74 9.17 5.19
CA SER A 230 -14.36 10.43 4.54
C SER A 230 -15.11 10.62 3.22
N ARG A 231 -15.19 9.60 2.38
CA ARG A 231 -15.92 9.61 1.09
C ARG A 231 -17.42 9.82 1.30
N LEU A 232 -18.01 9.09 2.25
CA LEU A 232 -19.42 9.20 2.60
C LEU A 232 -19.76 10.60 3.14
N ARG A 233 -18.87 11.18 3.95
CA ARG A 233 -19.03 12.55 4.44
C ARG A 233 -19.02 13.55 3.28
N GLY A 234 -18.10 13.42 2.34
CA GLY A 234 -18.06 14.25 1.14
C GLY A 234 -19.33 14.16 0.31
N PHE A 235 -19.83 12.93 0.11
CA PHE A 235 -21.10 12.68 -0.57
C PHE A 235 -22.27 13.39 0.13
N ARG A 236 -22.41 13.24 1.44
CA ARG A 236 -23.46 13.89 2.25
C ARG A 236 -23.38 15.41 2.20
N GLU A 237 -22.18 15.98 2.37
CA GLU A 237 -21.98 17.43 2.30
C GLU A 237 -22.28 18.04 0.91
N ALA A 238 -22.17 17.25 -0.17
CA ALA A 238 -22.59 17.71 -1.50
C ALA A 238 -24.10 17.87 -1.60
N TYR A 239 -24.86 16.90 -1.12
CA TYR A 239 -26.33 16.98 -1.07
C TYR A 239 -26.79 18.15 -0.19
N GLU A 240 -26.22 18.29 1.00
CA GLU A 240 -26.54 19.38 1.92
C GLU A 240 -26.30 20.76 1.26
N LYS A 241 -25.12 20.93 0.63
CA LYS A 241 -24.77 22.17 -0.08
C LYS A 241 -25.74 22.51 -1.22
N MET A 242 -26.25 21.49 -1.90
CA MET A 242 -27.20 21.66 -3.02
C MET A 242 -28.66 21.77 -2.57
N GLY A 243 -28.95 21.63 -1.25
CA GLY A 243 -30.30 21.61 -0.73
C GLY A 243 -31.14 20.40 -1.18
N GLU A 244 -30.44 19.31 -1.54
CA GLU A 244 -31.09 18.07 -1.97
C GLU A 244 -31.10 17.06 -0.82
N VAL A 245 -32.02 16.09 -0.90
CA VAL A 245 -32.20 15.06 0.12
C VAL A 245 -31.67 13.73 -0.37
N ILE A 246 -30.84 13.07 0.43
CA ILE A 246 -30.38 11.71 0.16
C ILE A 246 -31.53 10.74 0.43
N ASP A 247 -31.81 9.88 -0.53
CA ASP A 247 -32.66 8.70 -0.34
C ASP A 247 -31.85 7.62 0.40
N PRO A 248 -32.14 7.30 1.68
CA PRO A 248 -31.35 6.31 2.42
C PRO A 248 -31.37 4.93 1.79
N THR A 249 -32.38 4.62 1.00
CA THR A 249 -32.52 3.33 0.30
C THR A 249 -31.59 3.21 -0.91
N MET A 250 -30.89 4.28 -1.29
CA MET A 250 -29.89 4.33 -2.35
C MET A 250 -28.44 4.22 -1.81
N LEU A 251 -28.25 4.01 -0.50
CA LEU A 251 -26.93 3.81 0.09
C LEU A 251 -26.70 2.32 0.35
N PHE A 252 -25.78 1.73 -0.41
CA PHE A 252 -25.43 0.31 -0.36
C PHE A 252 -23.98 0.16 0.10
N LEU A 253 -23.78 0.13 1.42
CA LEU A 253 -22.48 0.05 2.08
C LEU A 253 -22.28 -1.32 2.73
N ASN A 254 -21.07 -1.60 3.20
CA ASN A 254 -20.71 -2.81 3.96
C ASN A 254 -21.03 -4.11 3.18
N LEU A 255 -20.58 -4.18 1.94
CA LEU A 255 -20.86 -5.32 1.06
C LEU A 255 -19.97 -6.51 1.41
N ASP A 256 -20.60 -7.64 1.76
CA ASP A 256 -19.89 -8.86 2.19
C ASP A 256 -19.16 -9.58 1.04
N ASN A 257 -19.64 -9.44 -0.18
CA ASN A 257 -19.05 -10.08 -1.36
C ASN A 257 -19.60 -9.50 -2.67
N HIS A 258 -18.94 -9.80 -3.79
CA HIS A 258 -19.32 -9.32 -5.13
C HIS A 258 -20.68 -9.80 -5.65
N VAL A 259 -21.17 -10.95 -5.18
CA VAL A 259 -22.48 -11.47 -5.62
C VAL A 259 -23.61 -10.55 -5.16
N VAL A 260 -23.41 -9.87 -4.04
CA VAL A 260 -24.36 -8.88 -3.52
C VAL A 260 -24.48 -7.69 -4.47
N ILE A 261 -23.38 -7.26 -5.11
CA ILE A 261 -23.38 -6.14 -6.06
C ILE A 261 -24.32 -6.40 -7.24
N ASP A 262 -24.39 -7.64 -7.74
CA ASP A 262 -25.27 -7.99 -8.85
C ASP A 262 -26.75 -7.78 -8.51
N LYS A 263 -27.15 -8.13 -7.28
CA LYS A 263 -28.52 -7.90 -6.78
C LYS A 263 -28.78 -6.41 -6.54
N ILE A 264 -27.79 -5.69 -6.00
CA ILE A 264 -27.89 -4.24 -5.78
C ILE A 264 -28.11 -3.51 -7.10
N VAL A 265 -27.39 -3.87 -8.16
CA VAL A 265 -27.59 -3.25 -9.49
C VAL A 265 -29.02 -3.47 -10.00
N GLU A 266 -29.61 -4.65 -9.81
CA GLU A 266 -31.01 -4.92 -10.17
C GLU A 266 -31.96 -4.02 -9.38
N GLU A 267 -31.77 -3.92 -8.08
CA GLU A 267 -32.57 -3.08 -7.18
C GLU A 267 -32.45 -1.58 -7.52
N VAL A 268 -31.24 -1.11 -7.82
CA VAL A 268 -30.95 0.28 -8.24
C VAL A 268 -31.68 0.63 -9.53
N LEU A 269 -31.73 -0.31 -10.50
CA LEU A 269 -32.48 -0.12 -11.75
C LEU A 269 -34.00 -0.09 -11.52
N GLU A 270 -34.52 -0.98 -10.68
CA GLU A 270 -35.96 -1.00 -10.31
C GLU A 270 -36.37 0.29 -9.62
N ARG A 271 -35.51 0.82 -8.75
CA ARG A 271 -35.70 2.09 -8.02
C ARG A 271 -35.49 3.32 -8.92
N LYS A 272 -35.12 3.15 -10.20
CA LYS A 272 -34.92 4.21 -11.19
C LYS A 272 -33.87 5.24 -10.75
N ALA A 273 -32.70 4.76 -10.30
CA ALA A 273 -31.56 5.64 -10.07
C ALA A 273 -31.15 6.32 -11.39
N GLU A 274 -30.70 7.57 -11.30
CA GLU A 274 -30.23 8.34 -12.45
C GLU A 274 -28.73 8.19 -12.65
N CYS A 275 -28.01 7.90 -11.56
CA CYS A 275 -26.57 7.66 -11.55
C CYS A 275 -26.21 6.60 -10.52
N ILE A 276 -25.26 5.75 -10.85
CA ILE A 276 -24.55 4.89 -9.88
C ILE A 276 -23.19 5.51 -9.61
N LEU A 277 -22.91 5.78 -8.34
CA LEU A 277 -21.63 6.26 -7.87
C LEU A 277 -20.96 5.18 -7.05
N CYS A 278 -19.81 4.70 -7.52
CA CYS A 278 -19.09 3.60 -6.91
C CYS A 278 -18.00 4.12 -5.96
N MET A 279 -17.81 3.47 -4.81
CA MET A 279 -16.79 3.86 -3.84
C MET A 279 -15.36 3.66 -4.36
N ASP A 280 -15.15 2.67 -5.26
CA ASP A 280 -13.87 2.38 -5.87
C ASP A 280 -14.03 1.75 -7.27
N ASP A 281 -12.91 1.48 -7.92
CA ASP A 281 -12.84 0.93 -9.28
C ASP A 281 -13.24 -0.55 -9.35
N ALA A 282 -12.96 -1.36 -8.33
CA ALA A 282 -13.34 -2.77 -8.29
C ALA A 282 -14.86 -2.91 -8.25
N VAL A 283 -15.53 -2.16 -7.35
CA VAL A 283 -17.01 -2.08 -7.31
C VAL A 283 -17.55 -1.57 -8.64
N CYS A 284 -16.93 -0.51 -9.20
CA CYS A 284 -17.35 0.08 -10.47
C CYS A 284 -17.25 -0.93 -11.62
N SER A 285 -16.16 -1.66 -11.72
CA SER A 285 -15.96 -2.71 -12.73
C SER A 285 -17.03 -3.79 -12.66
N ARG A 286 -17.40 -4.21 -11.45
CA ARG A 286 -18.48 -5.18 -11.24
C ARG A 286 -19.85 -4.63 -11.63
N VAL A 287 -20.17 -3.41 -11.24
CA VAL A 287 -21.39 -2.69 -11.65
C VAL A 287 -21.49 -2.63 -13.18
N LEU A 288 -20.42 -2.18 -13.86
CA LEU A 288 -20.39 -2.09 -15.32
C LEU A 288 -20.56 -3.45 -16.00
N LYS A 289 -19.96 -4.51 -15.45
CA LYS A 289 -20.18 -5.88 -15.94
C LYS A 289 -21.66 -6.26 -15.86
N LYS A 290 -22.29 -6.05 -14.70
CA LYS A 290 -23.71 -6.38 -14.49
C LYS A 290 -24.64 -5.57 -15.37
N LEU A 291 -24.38 -4.26 -15.57
CA LEU A 291 -25.15 -3.43 -16.49
C LEU A 291 -25.08 -3.94 -17.93
N ARG A 292 -23.90 -4.38 -18.40
CA ARG A 292 -23.73 -5.00 -19.71
C ARG A 292 -24.53 -6.30 -19.84
N GLU A 293 -24.48 -7.16 -18.82
CA GLU A 293 -25.27 -8.41 -18.79
C GLU A 293 -26.79 -8.16 -18.90
N LYS A 294 -27.28 -7.04 -18.35
CA LYS A 294 -28.67 -6.59 -18.41
C LYS A 294 -29.00 -5.79 -19.69
N ASN A 295 -28.02 -5.58 -20.59
CA ASN A 295 -28.15 -4.73 -21.78
C ASN A 295 -28.49 -3.25 -21.46
N VAL A 296 -28.17 -2.76 -20.28
CA VAL A 296 -28.33 -1.37 -19.85
C VAL A 296 -27.16 -0.53 -20.37
N LYS A 297 -27.47 0.55 -21.09
CA LYS A 297 -26.48 1.39 -21.77
C LYS A 297 -26.06 2.56 -20.90
N VAL A 298 -24.74 2.68 -20.68
CA VAL A 298 -24.11 3.85 -20.05
C VAL A 298 -23.64 4.79 -21.16
N PRO A 299 -23.90 6.09 -21.11
CA PRO A 299 -24.69 6.85 -20.12
C PRO A 299 -26.18 6.95 -20.44
N LYS A 300 -26.67 6.35 -21.52
CA LYS A 300 -28.00 6.60 -22.07
C LYS A 300 -29.15 6.21 -21.11
N ASP A 301 -29.06 5.01 -20.51
CA ASP A 301 -30.13 4.49 -19.65
C ASP A 301 -29.80 4.80 -18.17
N ILE A 302 -28.53 4.80 -17.79
CA ILE A 302 -28.04 5.17 -16.45
C ILE A 302 -26.61 5.72 -16.56
N ARG A 303 -26.26 6.70 -15.73
CA ARG A 303 -24.90 7.23 -15.61
C ARG A 303 -24.12 6.45 -14.56
N VAL A 304 -22.79 6.42 -14.72
CA VAL A 304 -21.89 5.75 -13.77
C VAL A 304 -20.68 6.63 -13.50
N ALA A 305 -20.30 6.75 -12.23
CA ALA A 305 -19.07 7.43 -11.82
C ALA A 305 -18.38 6.64 -10.69
N SER A 306 -17.12 6.93 -10.44
CA SER A 306 -16.33 6.27 -9.40
C SER A 306 -15.55 7.26 -8.56
N PHE A 307 -15.43 7.00 -7.26
CA PHE A 307 -14.56 7.76 -6.34
C PHE A 307 -13.09 7.34 -6.41
N TYR A 308 -12.73 6.45 -7.31
CA TYR A 308 -11.35 6.13 -7.63
C TYR A 308 -11.22 5.77 -9.12
N ASN A 309 -10.13 6.22 -9.75
CA ASN A 309 -9.80 5.92 -11.13
C ASN A 309 -8.73 4.82 -11.20
N SER A 310 -8.84 3.98 -12.22
CA SER A 310 -7.78 3.03 -12.58
C SER A 310 -7.74 2.83 -14.09
N SER A 311 -6.68 2.21 -14.59
CA SER A 311 -6.55 1.87 -16.02
C SER A 311 -7.72 1.02 -16.54
N VAL A 312 -8.35 0.23 -15.67
CA VAL A 312 -9.55 -0.55 -16.02
C VAL A 312 -10.73 0.36 -16.36
N LEU A 313 -10.95 1.42 -15.61
CA LEU A 313 -12.02 2.39 -15.85
C LEU A 313 -11.69 3.35 -16.99
N GLU A 314 -10.42 3.68 -17.18
CA GLU A 314 -9.97 4.51 -18.31
C GLU A 314 -10.16 3.81 -19.66
N ASN A 315 -9.87 2.52 -19.73
CA ASN A 315 -10.00 1.71 -20.93
C ASN A 315 -11.41 1.17 -21.15
N ASN A 316 -12.35 1.42 -20.23
CA ASN A 316 -13.75 1.03 -20.40
C ASN A 316 -14.42 1.84 -21.51
N VAL A 317 -15.43 1.26 -22.21
CA VAL A 317 -16.27 1.95 -23.20
C VAL A 317 -17.72 1.92 -22.73
N PRO A 318 -18.30 3.10 -22.45
CA PRO A 318 -17.68 4.44 -22.41
C PRO A 318 -16.70 4.60 -21.26
N SER A 319 -15.73 5.51 -21.40
CA SER A 319 -14.80 5.83 -20.33
C SER A 319 -15.50 6.48 -19.12
N ILE A 320 -15.04 6.13 -17.91
CA ILE A 320 -15.77 6.41 -16.67
C ILE A 320 -15.30 7.72 -16.03
N THR A 321 -16.26 8.60 -15.70
CA THR A 321 -16.05 9.76 -14.85
C THR A 321 -15.60 9.33 -13.47
N SER A 322 -14.49 9.88 -12.97
CA SER A 322 -13.88 9.40 -11.73
C SER A 322 -12.98 10.44 -11.05
N LEU A 323 -12.59 10.15 -9.82
CA LEU A 323 -11.52 10.87 -9.11
C LEU A 323 -10.18 10.21 -9.42
N SER A 324 -9.19 11.01 -9.77
CA SER A 324 -7.81 10.57 -9.98
C SER A 324 -6.93 11.01 -8.81
N PHE A 325 -6.10 10.08 -8.34
CA PHE A 325 -5.15 10.27 -7.25
C PHE A 325 -3.81 9.66 -7.65
N ASP A 326 -2.71 10.36 -7.39
CA ASP A 326 -1.38 9.78 -7.62
C ASP A 326 -0.98 8.88 -6.45
N ALA A 327 -1.35 7.61 -6.57
CA ALA A 327 -1.05 6.60 -5.56
C ALA A 327 0.45 6.31 -5.45
N LYS A 328 1.20 6.43 -6.54
CA LYS A 328 2.65 6.24 -6.52
C LYS A 328 3.33 7.36 -5.74
N GLU A 329 2.98 8.61 -6.01
CA GLU A 329 3.49 9.78 -5.26
C GLU A 329 3.14 9.65 -3.77
N LEU A 330 1.92 9.23 -3.45
CA LEU A 330 1.48 8.98 -2.07
C LEU A 330 2.40 7.97 -1.36
N GLY A 331 2.76 6.89 -2.01
CA GLY A 331 3.71 5.89 -1.51
C GLY A 331 5.11 6.46 -1.30
N MET A 332 5.60 7.25 -2.26
CA MET A 332 6.91 7.92 -2.17
C MET A 332 6.99 8.86 -0.97
N VAL A 333 5.97 9.71 -0.79
CA VAL A 333 5.88 10.65 0.34
C VAL A 333 5.80 9.91 1.67
N ALA A 334 4.99 8.85 1.75
CA ALA A 334 4.85 8.04 2.97
C ALA A 334 6.20 7.39 3.37
N CYS A 335 6.91 6.81 2.41
CA CYS A 335 8.23 6.21 2.66
C CYS A 335 9.25 7.26 3.12
N LYS A 336 9.34 8.40 2.42
CA LYS A 336 10.23 9.49 2.81
C LYS A 336 9.92 9.96 4.25
N THR A 337 8.64 10.15 4.56
CA THR A 337 8.21 10.64 5.88
C THR A 337 8.55 9.66 7.00
N VAL A 338 8.30 8.33 6.82
CA VAL A 338 8.66 7.36 7.87
C VAL A 338 10.18 7.30 8.09
N LEU A 339 10.97 7.45 7.03
CA LEU A 339 12.43 7.50 7.14
C LEU A 339 12.89 8.76 7.90
N ASP A 340 12.29 9.91 7.65
CA ASP A 340 12.55 11.15 8.39
C ASP A 340 12.20 10.99 9.88
N VAL A 341 11.10 10.33 10.20
CA VAL A 341 10.72 10.00 11.59
C VAL A 341 11.74 9.07 12.26
N ILE A 342 12.23 8.05 11.55
CA ILE A 342 13.27 7.13 12.05
C ILE A 342 14.57 7.88 12.36
N GLU A 343 14.90 8.90 11.57
CA GLU A 343 16.08 9.76 11.79
C GLU A 343 15.85 10.84 12.87
N GLY A 344 14.63 10.93 13.43
CA GLY A 344 14.28 11.91 14.48
C GLY A 344 14.03 13.32 13.95
N ALA A 345 13.73 13.46 12.66
CA ALA A 345 13.36 14.74 12.09
C ALA A 345 11.92 15.14 12.50
N GLU A 346 11.68 16.43 12.61
CA GLU A 346 10.33 16.96 12.75
C GLU A 346 9.61 16.86 11.40
N VAL A 347 8.41 16.28 11.40
CA VAL A 347 7.56 16.12 10.23
C VAL A 347 6.16 16.66 10.50
N GLU A 348 5.46 17.04 9.45
CA GLU A 348 4.05 17.41 9.55
C GLU A 348 3.20 16.20 9.96
N THR A 349 2.28 16.40 10.90
CA THR A 349 1.37 15.34 11.35
C THR A 349 0.34 14.95 10.29
N ARG A 350 0.09 15.81 9.31
CA ARG A 350 -0.86 15.55 8.24
C ARG A 350 -0.40 16.18 6.93
N THR A 351 -0.14 15.34 5.94
CA THR A 351 0.17 15.74 4.57
C THR A 351 -0.97 15.31 3.65
N LEU A 352 -1.53 16.26 2.90
CA LEU A 352 -2.60 15.98 1.93
C LEU A 352 -2.09 16.24 0.51
N LEU A 353 -2.11 15.21 -0.32
CA LEU A 353 -1.78 15.29 -1.73
C LEU A 353 -3.01 15.75 -2.54
N PRO A 354 -2.77 16.36 -3.72
CA PRO A 354 -3.83 16.81 -4.61
C PRO A 354 -4.64 15.64 -5.19
N TYR A 355 -5.80 15.98 -5.73
CA TYR A 355 -6.66 15.08 -6.50
C TYR A 355 -7.16 15.80 -7.76
N GLU A 356 -7.67 15.04 -8.71
CA GLU A 356 -8.28 15.57 -9.93
C GLU A 356 -9.67 14.94 -10.16
N VAL A 357 -10.64 15.77 -10.57
CA VAL A 357 -11.97 15.31 -11.02
C VAL A 357 -11.93 15.14 -12.53
N VAL A 358 -11.97 13.91 -13.00
CA VAL A 358 -11.84 13.57 -14.43
C VAL A 358 -13.23 13.25 -15.00
N LEU A 359 -13.82 14.24 -15.69
CA LEU A 359 -15.14 14.09 -16.32
C LEU A 359 -14.99 13.40 -17.68
N LYS A 360 -15.70 12.29 -17.85
CA LYS A 360 -15.67 11.45 -19.06
C LYS A 360 -17.09 11.16 -19.59
N GLU A 361 -17.20 10.21 -20.52
CA GLU A 361 -18.42 9.97 -21.27
C GLU A 361 -19.55 9.35 -20.43
N SER A 362 -19.21 8.62 -19.40
CA SER A 362 -20.20 7.88 -18.58
C SER A 362 -21.18 8.78 -17.82
N THR A 363 -20.94 10.09 -17.75
CA THR A 363 -21.83 11.09 -17.11
C THR A 363 -22.21 12.24 -18.02
N LYS A 364 -21.99 12.11 -19.34
CA LYS A 364 -22.45 13.11 -20.33
C LYS A 364 -23.95 13.08 -20.51
#